data_b7eec3d2163b04f21f0714e317e73723
#
_entry.id   b7eec3d2163b04f21f0714e317e73723
#
_cell.length_a   1.000
_cell.length_b   1.000
_cell.length_c   1.000
_cell.angle_alpha   90.00
_cell.angle_beta   90.00
_cell.angle_gamma   90.00
#
_symmetry.space_group_name_H-M   'P 1'
#
loop_
_entity.id
_entity.type
_entity.pdbx_description
1 polymer ?
#
loop_
_entity_poly.entity_id
_entity_poly.type
_entity_poly.pdbx_seq_one_letter_code
_entity_poly.pdbx_strand_id
1 'polypeptide(L)'
;MIDFEHVSKEYKKGGKLALEDINFHVDDGELVFLLGHSGAGKSTLLKLILREEVPSEGKVLVDGRDVARMRRRQIPYLRRQMGIIFQDFRLIPSMTVYENIAFAMHVTNIGRKQIKERVGYMLELVHLEDKANAYPEFLSGGEQQRVAVARALAHAPKLVIAGEPTGNIDPELSLEMMELLERVSEMGITVLVVAHEHELVHRFHQRVVTLKEGRIISDVPADKKEVLV
;
A
#
# COMPACT_ATOMS: atom_id res chain seq x y z
N MET A 1 7.96 -6.86 -9.53
CA MET A 1 6.99 -5.72 -9.44
C MET A 1 7.67 -4.39 -9.11
N ILE A 2 8.45 -4.32 -8.07
CA ILE A 2 9.17 -3.10 -7.66
C ILE A 2 10.66 -3.39 -7.63
N ASP A 3 11.50 -2.49 -8.15
CA ASP A 3 12.97 -2.59 -8.09
C ASP A 3 13.60 -1.26 -7.72
N PHE A 4 14.50 -1.30 -6.75
CA PHE A 4 15.39 -0.22 -6.37
C PHE A 4 16.82 -0.67 -6.67
N GLU A 5 17.50 0.04 -7.58
CA GLU A 5 18.88 -0.24 -8.00
C GLU A 5 19.79 0.92 -7.55
N HIS A 6 20.57 0.71 -6.50
CA HIS A 6 21.50 1.69 -5.93
C HIS A 6 20.87 3.06 -5.65
N VAL A 7 19.67 3.07 -5.06
CA VAL A 7 18.88 4.28 -4.88
C VAL A 7 19.32 5.07 -3.66
N SER A 8 19.70 6.32 -3.90
CA SER A 8 19.92 7.32 -2.84
C SER A 8 18.97 8.51 -3.02
N LYS A 9 18.54 9.11 -1.89
CA LYS A 9 17.67 10.28 -1.90
C LYS A 9 18.13 11.29 -0.86
N GLU A 10 18.43 12.51 -1.31
CA GLU A 10 18.54 13.71 -0.49
C GLU A 10 17.46 14.73 -0.83
N TYR A 11 16.96 15.49 0.15
CA TYR A 11 15.97 16.55 -0.08
C TYR A 11 16.62 17.92 -0.28
N LYS A 12 17.83 18.11 0.27
CA LYS A 12 18.63 19.33 0.09
C LYS A 12 20.02 18.91 -0.32
N LYS A 13 20.56 19.53 -1.36
CA LYS A 13 21.91 19.25 -1.86
C LYS A 13 22.96 19.37 -0.75
N GLY A 14 23.72 18.30 -0.52
CA GLY A 14 24.70 18.21 0.58
C GLY A 14 24.10 18.03 1.97
N GLY A 15 22.79 17.73 2.06
CA GLY A 15 22.08 17.44 3.30
C GLY A 15 22.20 15.97 3.71
N LYS A 16 21.55 15.62 4.82
CA LYS A 16 21.43 14.23 5.25
C LYS A 16 20.65 13.40 4.22
N LEU A 17 21.17 12.24 3.84
CA LEU A 17 20.48 11.29 3.00
C LEU A 17 19.25 10.74 3.74
N ALA A 18 18.10 10.78 3.09
CA ALA A 18 16.87 10.15 3.56
C ALA A 18 16.84 8.66 3.19
N LEU A 19 17.49 8.29 2.08
CA LEU A 19 17.79 6.93 1.65
C LEU A 19 19.21 6.89 1.12
N GLU A 20 19.93 5.80 1.41
CA GLU A 20 21.32 5.64 1.04
C GLU A 20 21.57 4.23 0.51
N ASP A 21 21.94 4.14 -0.78
CA ASP A 21 22.28 2.91 -1.50
C ASP A 21 21.23 1.77 -1.31
N ILE A 22 19.97 2.09 -1.48
CA ILE A 22 18.89 1.11 -1.36
C ILE A 22 18.93 0.18 -2.57
N ASN A 23 19.08 -1.10 -2.29
CA ASN A 23 18.88 -2.21 -3.21
C ASN A 23 17.74 -3.07 -2.66
N PHE A 24 16.60 -3.09 -3.36
CA PHE A 24 15.36 -3.67 -2.88
C PHE A 24 14.51 -4.14 -4.05
N HIS A 25 14.04 -5.37 -3.98
CA HIS A 25 13.17 -5.96 -4.98
C HIS A 25 11.90 -6.51 -4.33
N VAL A 26 10.76 -6.39 -5.01
CA VAL A 26 9.50 -7.04 -4.64
C VAL A 26 8.97 -7.77 -5.87
N ASP A 27 8.73 -9.06 -5.74
CA ASP A 27 8.15 -9.90 -6.77
C ASP A 27 6.67 -9.62 -7.02
N ASP A 28 6.16 -10.09 -8.16
CA ASP A 28 4.73 -10.04 -8.45
C ASP A 28 3.98 -10.99 -7.51
N GLY A 29 2.91 -10.53 -6.87
CA GLY A 29 2.12 -11.30 -5.93
C GLY A 29 2.75 -11.50 -4.55
N GLU A 30 3.91 -10.88 -4.28
CA GLU A 30 4.58 -10.95 -2.98
C GLU A 30 3.94 -10.00 -1.97
N LEU A 31 3.82 -10.44 -0.71
CA LEU A 31 3.53 -9.59 0.43
C LEU A 31 4.83 -9.31 1.18
N VAL A 32 5.19 -8.03 1.29
CA VAL A 32 6.41 -7.58 1.96
C VAL A 32 6.08 -6.57 3.05
N PHE A 33 6.60 -6.81 4.24
CA PHE A 33 6.57 -5.85 5.33
C PHE A 33 7.84 -4.98 5.33
N LEU A 34 7.66 -3.67 5.31
CA LEU A 34 8.71 -2.69 5.47
C LEU A 34 8.68 -2.12 6.89
N LEU A 35 9.57 -2.60 7.73
CA LEU A 35 9.73 -2.16 9.12
C LEU A 35 10.76 -1.05 9.27
N GLY A 36 10.64 -0.28 10.33
CA GLY A 36 11.62 0.74 10.74
C GLY A 36 10.99 1.79 11.62
N HIS A 37 11.80 2.44 12.45
CA HIS A 37 11.35 3.53 13.32
C HIS A 37 10.91 4.77 12.53
N SER A 38 10.28 5.72 13.21
CA SER A 38 9.98 7.03 12.62
C SER A 38 11.27 7.68 12.11
N GLY A 39 11.21 8.24 10.90
CA GLY A 39 12.39 8.83 10.25
C GLY A 39 13.36 7.85 9.61
N ALA A 40 13.11 6.53 9.62
CA ALA A 40 13.99 5.54 8.99
C ALA A 40 14.10 5.67 7.46
N GLY A 41 13.19 6.40 6.79
CA GLY A 41 13.16 6.56 5.34
C GLY A 41 11.95 5.90 4.64
N LYS A 42 11.08 5.18 5.37
CA LYS A 42 9.94 4.45 4.82
C LYS A 42 9.04 5.31 3.93
N SER A 43 8.61 6.47 4.42
CA SER A 43 7.77 7.40 3.65
C SER A 43 8.48 7.94 2.41
N THR A 44 9.81 8.10 2.45
CA THR A 44 10.61 8.50 1.28
C THR A 44 10.61 7.40 0.23
N LEU A 45 10.77 6.14 0.64
CA LEU A 45 10.70 4.98 -0.26
C LEU A 45 9.33 4.93 -0.96
N LEU A 46 8.23 5.07 -0.21
CA LEU A 46 6.88 5.13 -0.80
C LEU A 46 6.71 6.30 -1.77
N LYS A 47 7.20 7.50 -1.44
CA LYS A 47 7.14 8.67 -2.32
C LYS A 47 7.87 8.46 -3.64
N LEU A 48 8.96 7.70 -3.64
CA LEU A 48 9.68 7.33 -4.87
C LEU A 48 8.84 6.38 -5.72
N ILE A 49 8.23 5.33 -5.13
CA ILE A 49 7.35 4.39 -5.85
C ILE A 49 6.17 5.14 -6.48
N LEU A 50 5.54 6.04 -5.72
CA LEU A 50 4.39 6.84 -6.17
C LEU A 50 4.78 7.98 -7.14
N ARG A 51 6.08 8.17 -7.40
CA ARG A 51 6.60 9.29 -8.21
C ARG A 51 6.14 10.65 -7.65
N GLU A 52 6.03 10.77 -6.34
CA GLU A 52 5.89 12.07 -5.64
C GLU A 52 7.25 12.76 -5.53
N GLU A 53 8.29 11.94 -5.39
CA GLU A 53 9.69 12.32 -5.42
C GLU A 53 10.43 11.55 -6.52
N VAL A 54 11.66 12.00 -6.83
CA VAL A 54 12.60 11.29 -7.69
C VAL A 54 13.85 10.95 -6.90
N PRO A 55 14.52 9.83 -7.20
CA PRO A 55 15.81 9.52 -6.59
C PRO A 55 16.84 10.59 -6.96
N SER A 56 17.80 10.82 -6.07
CA SER A 56 18.99 11.65 -6.35
C SER A 56 20.03 10.85 -7.15
N GLU A 57 20.12 9.54 -6.86
CA GLU A 57 20.97 8.58 -7.56
C GLU A 57 20.24 7.24 -7.69
N GLY A 58 20.68 6.41 -8.63
CA GLY A 58 20.12 5.09 -8.88
C GLY A 58 18.83 5.10 -9.69
N LYS A 59 18.11 3.98 -9.69
CA LYS A 59 16.85 3.82 -10.43
C LYS A 59 15.77 3.20 -9.55
N VAL A 60 14.51 3.62 -9.77
CA VAL A 60 13.33 2.97 -9.22
C VAL A 60 12.46 2.51 -10.39
N LEU A 61 12.24 1.20 -10.48
CA LEU A 61 11.35 0.61 -11.46
C LEU A 61 10.06 0.16 -10.79
N VAL A 62 8.93 0.40 -11.45
CA VAL A 62 7.62 -0.13 -11.07
C VAL A 62 6.96 -0.72 -12.30
N ASP A 63 6.60 -2.00 -12.23
CA ASP A 63 6.11 -2.78 -13.38
C ASP A 63 7.07 -2.64 -14.59
N GLY A 64 8.40 -2.73 -14.32
CA GLY A 64 9.48 -2.61 -15.30
C GLY A 64 9.72 -1.19 -15.85
N ARG A 65 9.03 -0.18 -15.36
CA ARG A 65 9.12 1.21 -15.85
C ARG A 65 9.92 2.08 -14.90
N ASP A 66 10.96 2.73 -15.39
CA ASP A 66 11.74 3.71 -14.64
C ASP A 66 10.88 4.94 -14.30
N VAL A 67 10.46 5.03 -13.03
CA VAL A 67 9.56 6.10 -12.57
C VAL A 67 10.20 7.47 -12.64
N ALA A 68 11.54 7.57 -12.51
CA ALA A 68 12.25 8.85 -12.58
C ALA A 68 12.19 9.46 -13.99
N ARG A 69 12.18 8.62 -15.03
CA ARG A 69 12.15 9.04 -16.43
C ARG A 69 10.73 9.28 -16.98
N MET A 70 9.69 8.98 -16.19
CA MET A 70 8.32 9.19 -16.63
C MET A 70 8.01 10.67 -16.83
N ARG A 71 7.35 10.99 -17.96
CA ARG A 71 6.79 12.32 -18.21
C ARG A 71 5.62 12.58 -17.26
N ARG A 72 5.39 13.84 -16.85
CA ARG A 72 4.30 14.21 -15.92
C ARG A 72 2.93 13.64 -16.31
N ARG A 73 2.59 13.59 -17.59
CA ARG A 73 1.34 13.03 -18.11
C ARG A 73 1.18 11.52 -17.90
N GLN A 74 2.26 10.78 -17.68
CA GLN A 74 2.25 9.33 -17.45
C GLN A 74 2.05 8.96 -15.98
N ILE A 75 2.36 9.87 -15.04
CA ILE A 75 2.26 9.64 -13.61
C ILE A 75 0.83 9.25 -13.17
N PRO A 76 -0.25 9.91 -13.63
CA PRO A 76 -1.61 9.49 -13.28
C PRO A 76 -1.93 8.05 -13.72
N TYR A 77 -1.40 7.59 -14.85
CA TYR A 77 -1.60 6.21 -15.32
C TYR A 77 -0.86 5.19 -14.45
N LEU A 78 0.35 5.52 -13.98
CA LEU A 78 1.07 4.71 -13.01
C LEU A 78 0.26 4.58 -11.72
N ARG A 79 -0.17 5.69 -11.13
CA ARG A 79 -0.91 5.71 -9.86
C ARG A 79 -2.27 5.00 -9.94
N ARG A 80 -2.93 5.01 -11.10
CA ARG A 80 -4.18 4.27 -11.34
C ARG A 80 -4.00 2.74 -11.33
N GLN A 81 -2.77 2.24 -11.42
CA GLN A 81 -2.47 0.81 -11.31
C GLN A 81 -2.17 0.38 -9.88
N MET A 82 -2.18 1.32 -8.94
CA MET A 82 -1.86 1.10 -7.53
C MET A 82 -3.07 1.39 -6.65
N GLY A 83 -3.31 0.55 -5.66
CA GLY A 83 -4.18 0.81 -4.53
C GLY A 83 -3.37 1.39 -3.38
N ILE A 84 -3.81 2.51 -2.79
CA ILE A 84 -3.10 3.15 -1.69
C ILE A 84 -4.00 3.20 -0.47
N ILE A 85 -3.53 2.63 0.64
CA ILE A 85 -4.17 2.68 1.94
C ILE A 85 -3.33 3.61 2.82
N PHE A 86 -3.92 4.71 3.25
CA PHE A 86 -3.26 5.72 4.07
C PHE A 86 -3.56 5.49 5.56
N GLN A 87 -2.63 5.87 6.42
CA GLN A 87 -2.80 5.81 7.88
C GLN A 87 -3.99 6.65 8.37
N ASP A 88 -4.24 7.81 7.74
CA ASP A 88 -5.33 8.74 8.04
C ASP A 88 -6.59 8.49 7.17
N PHE A 89 -6.74 7.29 6.62
CA PHE A 89 -7.81 6.78 5.76
C PHE A 89 -8.03 7.59 4.49
N ARG A 90 -7.95 8.89 4.52
CA ARG A 90 -8.19 9.86 3.43
C ARG A 90 -9.51 9.60 2.70
N LEU A 91 -10.55 9.29 3.45
CA LEU A 91 -11.89 9.24 2.89
C LEU A 91 -12.36 10.65 2.52
N ILE A 92 -13.18 10.74 1.47
CA ILE A 92 -13.79 12.01 1.05
C ILE A 92 -15.01 12.23 1.93
N PRO A 93 -14.99 13.24 2.84
CA PRO A 93 -16.04 13.38 3.85
C PRO A 93 -17.45 13.66 3.28
N SER A 94 -17.50 14.30 2.11
CA SER A 94 -18.75 14.62 1.41
C SER A 94 -19.32 13.50 0.56
N MET A 95 -18.69 12.32 0.58
CA MET A 95 -19.11 11.13 -0.15
C MET A 95 -19.49 10.02 0.83
N THR A 96 -20.52 9.26 0.50
CA THR A 96 -20.90 8.03 1.21
C THR A 96 -19.80 6.95 1.08
N VAL A 97 -19.92 5.88 1.84
CA VAL A 97 -19.06 4.68 1.72
C VAL A 97 -19.06 4.17 0.28
N TYR A 98 -20.28 3.98 -0.30
CA TYR A 98 -20.41 3.55 -1.68
C TYR A 98 -19.67 4.47 -2.66
N GLU A 99 -19.85 5.78 -2.52
CA GLU A 99 -19.24 6.77 -3.40
C GLU A 99 -17.72 6.85 -3.24
N ASN A 100 -17.20 6.71 -2.02
CA ASN A 100 -15.75 6.63 -1.75
C ASN A 100 -15.12 5.44 -2.49
N ILE A 101 -15.75 4.26 -2.45
CA ILE A 101 -15.26 3.07 -3.14
C ILE A 101 -15.40 3.26 -4.66
N ALA A 102 -16.57 3.71 -5.14
CA ALA A 102 -16.84 3.94 -6.55
C ALA A 102 -15.91 4.98 -7.19
N PHE A 103 -15.46 5.97 -6.41
CA PHE A 103 -14.58 7.04 -6.90
C PHE A 103 -13.29 6.50 -7.55
N ALA A 104 -12.65 5.49 -6.94
CA ALA A 104 -11.45 4.88 -7.48
C ALA A 104 -11.68 4.25 -8.88
N MET A 105 -12.88 3.72 -9.10
CA MET A 105 -13.28 3.12 -10.38
C MET A 105 -13.66 4.18 -11.43
N HIS A 106 -14.27 5.28 -11.02
CA HIS A 106 -14.60 6.39 -11.93
C HIS A 106 -13.33 6.99 -12.55
N VAL A 107 -12.26 7.17 -11.78
CA VAL A 107 -10.99 7.73 -12.30
C VAL A 107 -10.24 6.75 -13.22
N THR A 108 -10.63 5.46 -13.24
CA THR A 108 -10.09 4.44 -14.16
C THR A 108 -10.99 4.18 -15.38
N ASN A 109 -12.05 4.99 -15.58
CA ASN A 109 -13.01 4.90 -16.68
C ASN A 109 -13.79 3.57 -16.74
N ILE A 110 -14.08 2.97 -15.59
CA ILE A 110 -14.91 1.76 -15.50
C ILE A 110 -16.39 2.14 -15.67
N GLY A 111 -17.15 1.32 -16.40
CA GLY A 111 -18.55 1.58 -16.70
C GLY A 111 -19.47 1.44 -15.47
N ARG A 112 -20.59 2.20 -15.44
CA ARG A 112 -21.52 2.27 -14.28
C ARG A 112 -22.03 0.90 -13.80
N LYS A 113 -22.34 -0.02 -14.73
CA LYS A 113 -22.81 -1.37 -14.36
C LYS A 113 -21.74 -2.13 -13.59
N GLN A 114 -20.52 -2.15 -14.11
CA GLN A 114 -19.37 -2.80 -13.46
C GLN A 114 -19.04 -2.15 -12.11
N ILE A 115 -19.17 -0.81 -11.98
CA ILE A 115 -18.96 -0.11 -10.71
C ILE A 115 -19.96 -0.64 -9.67
N LYS A 116 -21.27 -0.73 -9.99
CA LYS A 116 -22.30 -1.20 -9.06
C LYS A 116 -21.99 -2.62 -8.56
N GLU A 117 -21.67 -3.53 -9.47
CA GLU A 117 -21.37 -4.93 -9.16
C GLU A 117 -20.09 -5.02 -8.29
N ARG A 118 -19.04 -4.29 -8.68
CA ARG A 118 -17.75 -4.34 -7.97
C ARG A 118 -17.80 -3.68 -6.60
N VAL A 119 -18.51 -2.54 -6.45
CA VAL A 119 -18.69 -1.89 -5.14
C VAL A 119 -19.48 -2.81 -4.21
N GLY A 120 -20.52 -3.48 -4.70
CA GLY A 120 -21.26 -4.47 -3.91
C GLY A 120 -20.33 -5.57 -3.39
N TYR A 121 -19.50 -6.15 -4.26
CA TYR A 121 -18.50 -7.15 -3.86
C TYR A 121 -17.46 -6.60 -2.87
N MET A 122 -17.01 -5.35 -3.04
CA MET A 122 -16.08 -4.74 -2.10
C MET A 122 -16.69 -4.51 -0.73
N LEU A 123 -17.98 -4.10 -0.66
CA LEU A 123 -18.70 -3.93 0.59
C LEU A 123 -18.84 -5.25 1.34
N GLU A 124 -19.18 -6.33 0.63
CA GLU A 124 -19.26 -7.69 1.18
C GLU A 124 -17.88 -8.14 1.71
N LEU A 125 -16.80 -7.93 0.93
CA LEU A 125 -15.43 -8.31 1.32
C LEU A 125 -14.99 -7.68 2.64
N VAL A 126 -15.45 -6.45 2.92
CA VAL A 126 -15.08 -5.70 4.13
C VAL A 126 -16.20 -5.65 5.18
N HIS A 127 -17.29 -6.39 4.99
CA HIS A 127 -18.43 -6.49 5.89
C HIS A 127 -19.06 -5.12 6.25
N LEU A 128 -19.39 -4.31 5.22
CA LEU A 128 -19.96 -2.98 5.35
C LEU A 128 -21.18 -2.76 4.43
N GLU A 129 -21.91 -3.82 4.06
CA GLU A 129 -23.07 -3.75 3.16
C GLU A 129 -24.17 -2.82 3.70
N ASP A 130 -24.42 -2.88 5.00
CA ASP A 130 -25.40 -2.08 5.73
C ASP A 130 -24.99 -0.60 5.86
N LYS A 131 -23.72 -0.28 5.68
CA LYS A 131 -23.13 1.05 5.77
C LYS A 131 -22.91 1.75 4.43
N ALA A 132 -23.36 1.15 3.31
CA ALA A 132 -23.11 1.67 1.96
C ALA A 132 -23.50 3.15 1.79
N ASN A 133 -24.58 3.59 2.44
CA ASN A 133 -25.08 4.96 2.36
C ASN A 133 -24.62 5.87 3.52
N ALA A 134 -23.82 5.36 4.46
CA ALA A 134 -23.28 6.15 5.56
C ALA A 134 -22.16 7.08 5.07
N TYR A 135 -21.99 8.22 5.73
CA TYR A 135 -20.85 9.11 5.52
C TYR A 135 -19.71 8.75 6.49
N PRO A 136 -18.46 9.08 6.14
CA PRO A 136 -17.29 8.75 6.97
C PRO A 136 -17.39 9.18 8.43
N GLU A 137 -18.03 10.30 8.73
CA GLU A 137 -18.21 10.82 10.08
C GLU A 137 -19.06 9.92 11.00
N PHE A 138 -19.89 9.05 10.43
CA PHE A 138 -20.73 8.09 11.17
C PHE A 138 -20.09 6.71 11.30
N LEU A 139 -18.81 6.56 10.89
CA LEU A 139 -18.07 5.30 10.94
C LEU A 139 -17.05 5.33 12.07
N SER A 140 -16.86 4.19 12.73
CA SER A 140 -15.70 3.95 13.61
C SER A 140 -14.39 4.00 12.82
N GLY A 141 -13.25 4.18 13.52
CA GLY A 141 -11.93 4.17 12.87
C GLY A 141 -11.67 2.88 12.08
N GLY A 142 -12.03 1.71 12.63
CA GLY A 142 -11.91 0.43 11.95
C GLY A 142 -12.80 0.31 10.71
N GLU A 143 -14.05 0.83 10.76
CA GLU A 143 -14.92 0.88 9.57
C GLU A 143 -14.34 1.80 8.50
N GLN A 144 -13.83 2.98 8.87
CA GLN A 144 -13.17 3.90 7.93
C GLN A 144 -11.96 3.24 7.26
N GLN A 145 -11.16 2.48 8.02
CA GLN A 145 -10.03 1.74 7.49
C GLN A 145 -10.48 0.66 6.50
N ARG A 146 -11.53 -0.11 6.81
CA ARG A 146 -12.10 -1.10 5.88
C ARG A 146 -12.61 -0.45 4.59
N VAL A 147 -13.23 0.72 4.67
CA VAL A 147 -13.61 1.50 3.47
C VAL A 147 -12.39 1.91 2.66
N ALA A 148 -11.29 2.34 3.31
CA ALA A 148 -10.06 2.72 2.63
C ALA A 148 -9.43 1.52 1.89
N VAL A 149 -9.47 0.32 2.48
CA VAL A 149 -9.03 -0.92 1.81
C VAL A 149 -9.94 -1.26 0.63
N ALA A 150 -11.25 -1.26 0.82
CA ALA A 150 -12.22 -1.52 -0.24
C ALA A 150 -12.02 -0.56 -1.43
N ARG A 151 -11.82 0.72 -1.17
CA ARG A 151 -11.50 1.73 -2.17
C ARG A 151 -10.19 1.44 -2.90
N ALA A 152 -9.14 1.04 -2.17
CA ALA A 152 -7.84 0.72 -2.76
C ALA A 152 -7.91 -0.51 -3.68
N LEU A 153 -8.78 -1.48 -3.41
CA LEU A 153 -8.96 -2.71 -4.17
C LEU A 153 -10.01 -2.62 -5.30
N ALA A 154 -10.88 -1.61 -5.26
CA ALA A 154 -12.06 -1.54 -6.13
C ALA A 154 -11.74 -1.62 -7.63
N HIS A 155 -10.67 -0.96 -8.07
CA HIS A 155 -10.25 -0.90 -9.47
C HIS A 155 -9.30 -2.04 -9.89
N ALA A 156 -9.17 -3.10 -9.07
CA ALA A 156 -8.31 -4.28 -9.29
C ALA A 156 -6.84 -3.89 -9.57
N PRO A 157 -6.14 -3.25 -8.61
CA PRO A 157 -4.76 -2.84 -8.79
C PRO A 157 -3.82 -4.06 -8.86
N LYS A 158 -2.65 -3.89 -9.48
CA LYS A 158 -1.57 -4.90 -9.45
C LYS A 158 -0.72 -4.80 -8.19
N LEU A 159 -0.67 -3.61 -7.58
CA LEU A 159 0.13 -3.28 -6.41
C LEU A 159 -0.73 -2.54 -5.39
N VAL A 160 -0.73 -3.02 -4.16
CA VAL A 160 -1.30 -2.32 -3.01
C VAL A 160 -0.16 -1.85 -2.11
N ILE A 161 -0.21 -0.58 -1.74
CA ILE A 161 0.71 0.04 -0.78
C ILE A 161 -0.10 0.45 0.44
N ALA A 162 0.20 -0.15 1.59
CA ALA A 162 -0.42 0.18 2.86
C ALA A 162 0.58 0.94 3.75
N GLY A 163 0.33 2.24 3.93
CA GLY A 163 1.14 3.11 4.78
C GLY A 163 0.63 3.09 6.22
N GLU A 164 1.19 2.25 7.07
CA GLU A 164 0.82 2.11 8.49
C GLU A 164 -0.68 1.82 8.70
N PRO A 165 -1.20 0.74 8.11
CA PRO A 165 -2.65 0.47 8.08
C PRO A 165 -3.24 0.17 9.46
N THR A 166 -2.40 -0.07 10.47
CA THR A 166 -2.78 -0.41 11.85
C THR A 166 -2.58 0.74 12.85
N GLY A 167 -1.99 1.86 12.42
CA GLY A 167 -1.53 2.91 13.34
C GLY A 167 -2.63 3.66 14.12
N ASN A 168 -3.90 3.55 13.73
CA ASN A 168 -5.02 4.30 14.34
C ASN A 168 -6.19 3.37 14.74
N ILE A 169 -5.96 2.06 14.83
CA ILE A 169 -6.98 1.06 15.17
C ILE A 169 -6.49 0.17 16.31
N ASP A 170 -7.42 -0.48 16.98
CA ASP A 170 -7.09 -1.39 18.08
C ASP A 170 -6.38 -2.68 17.59
N PRO A 171 -5.74 -3.45 18.50
CA PRO A 171 -4.95 -4.62 18.12
C PRO A 171 -5.75 -5.73 17.43
N GLU A 172 -7.03 -5.92 17.77
CA GLU A 172 -7.89 -6.95 17.17
C GLU A 172 -8.19 -6.58 15.71
N LEU A 173 -8.64 -5.35 15.48
CA LEU A 173 -8.85 -4.83 14.13
C LEU A 173 -7.55 -4.74 13.31
N SER A 174 -6.41 -4.52 13.97
CA SER A 174 -5.09 -4.56 13.32
C SER A 174 -4.80 -5.94 12.75
N LEU A 175 -5.09 -6.99 13.50
CA LEU A 175 -4.91 -8.37 13.04
C LEU A 175 -5.84 -8.68 11.85
N GLU A 176 -7.14 -8.39 11.97
CA GLU A 176 -8.10 -8.58 10.87
C GLU A 176 -7.67 -7.85 9.59
N MET A 177 -7.14 -6.63 9.73
CA MET A 177 -6.65 -5.84 8.61
C MET A 177 -5.47 -6.49 7.91
N MET A 178 -4.52 -7.02 8.69
CA MET A 178 -3.35 -7.70 8.14
C MET A 178 -3.73 -9.03 7.47
N GLU A 179 -4.67 -9.80 8.04
CA GLU A 179 -5.23 -11.01 7.42
C GLU A 179 -5.95 -10.69 6.10
N LEU A 180 -6.65 -9.56 6.02
CA LEU A 180 -7.26 -9.11 4.78
C LEU A 180 -6.20 -8.80 3.72
N LEU A 181 -5.10 -8.13 4.08
CA LEU A 181 -3.99 -7.84 3.15
C LEU A 181 -3.24 -9.11 2.72
N GLU A 182 -3.10 -10.10 3.61
CA GLU A 182 -2.54 -11.42 3.26
C GLU A 182 -3.43 -12.12 2.22
N ARG A 183 -4.74 -12.19 2.44
CA ARG A 183 -5.69 -12.74 1.46
C ARG A 183 -5.63 -12.01 0.11
N VAL A 184 -5.44 -10.69 0.11
CA VAL A 184 -5.25 -9.91 -1.11
C VAL A 184 -3.99 -10.33 -1.88
N SER A 185 -2.90 -10.60 -1.17
CA SER A 185 -1.66 -11.12 -1.77
C SER A 185 -1.85 -12.54 -2.33
N GLU A 186 -2.55 -13.42 -1.61
CA GLU A 186 -2.89 -14.78 -2.09
C GLU A 186 -3.71 -14.78 -3.39
N MET A 187 -4.45 -13.69 -3.65
CA MET A 187 -5.15 -13.47 -4.93
C MET A 187 -4.22 -13.02 -6.07
N GLY A 188 -2.91 -12.95 -5.83
CA GLY A 188 -1.89 -12.56 -6.81
C GLY A 188 -1.63 -11.07 -6.93
N ILE A 189 -2.14 -10.25 -6.00
CA ILE A 189 -1.88 -8.81 -5.93
C ILE A 189 -0.61 -8.59 -5.09
N THR A 190 0.35 -7.84 -5.61
CA THR A 190 1.55 -7.46 -4.83
C THR A 190 1.16 -6.50 -3.71
N VAL A 191 1.64 -6.75 -2.49
CA VAL A 191 1.30 -5.93 -1.32
C VAL A 191 2.56 -5.50 -0.60
N LEU A 192 2.75 -4.18 -0.46
CA LEU A 192 3.82 -3.58 0.34
C LEU A 192 3.20 -2.89 1.56
N VAL A 193 3.48 -3.41 2.75
CA VAL A 193 2.95 -2.90 4.01
C VAL A 193 4.05 -2.20 4.79
N VAL A 194 3.88 -0.92 5.07
CA VAL A 194 4.72 -0.21 6.04
C VAL A 194 4.13 -0.41 7.43
N ALA A 195 4.91 -0.95 8.35
CA ALA A 195 4.47 -1.21 9.71
C ALA A 195 5.53 -0.76 10.74
N HIS A 196 5.09 -0.61 11.99
CA HIS A 196 5.94 -0.32 13.15
C HIS A 196 5.93 -1.48 14.15
N GLU A 197 4.89 -2.32 14.13
CA GLU A 197 4.64 -3.36 15.10
C GLU A 197 5.33 -4.66 14.70
N HIS A 198 6.53 -4.90 15.24
CA HIS A 198 7.32 -6.11 14.95
C HIS A 198 6.56 -7.40 15.32
N GLU A 199 5.90 -7.43 16.49
CA GLU A 199 5.19 -8.62 16.98
C GLU A 199 4.03 -9.01 16.06
N LEU A 200 3.26 -8.03 15.58
CA LEU A 200 2.17 -8.28 14.66
C LEU A 200 2.68 -8.85 13.33
N VAL A 201 3.73 -8.24 12.76
CA VAL A 201 4.30 -8.64 11.48
C VAL A 201 4.85 -10.07 11.52
N HIS A 202 5.52 -10.47 12.60
CA HIS A 202 6.07 -11.83 12.75
C HIS A 202 5.03 -12.94 12.73
N ARG A 203 3.75 -12.65 13.03
CA ARG A 203 2.66 -13.65 12.99
C ARG A 203 2.32 -14.10 11.56
N PHE A 204 2.64 -13.30 10.55
CA PHE A 204 2.26 -13.56 9.17
C PHE A 204 3.29 -14.38 8.39
N HIS A 205 4.49 -14.64 8.94
CA HIS A 205 5.55 -15.44 8.29
C HIS A 205 5.89 -15.01 6.87
N GLN A 206 5.64 -13.74 6.54
CA GLN A 206 5.92 -13.13 5.25
C GLN A 206 7.30 -12.44 5.27
N ARG A 207 7.79 -12.04 4.11
CA ARG A 207 9.08 -11.35 4.00
C ARG A 207 9.07 -10.02 4.75
N VAL A 208 10.14 -9.79 5.51
CA VAL A 208 10.31 -8.60 6.34
C VAL A 208 11.60 -7.89 5.99
N VAL A 209 11.49 -6.66 5.53
CA VAL A 209 12.61 -5.78 5.23
C VAL A 209 12.68 -4.68 6.29
N THR A 210 13.81 -4.53 6.96
CA THR A 210 14.00 -3.53 8.02
C THR A 210 14.86 -2.38 7.53
N LEU A 211 14.29 -1.18 7.61
CA LEU A 211 14.94 0.08 7.26
C LEU A 211 15.40 0.82 8.53
N LYS A 212 16.64 1.26 8.56
CA LYS A 212 17.19 2.09 9.62
C LYS A 212 18.09 3.18 9.04
N GLU A 213 17.83 4.43 9.42
CA GLU A 213 18.64 5.59 9.00
C GLU A 213 18.90 5.68 7.49
N GLY A 214 17.88 5.35 6.69
CA GLY A 214 17.96 5.39 5.25
C GLY A 214 18.61 4.19 4.58
N ARG A 215 18.97 3.13 5.31
CA ARG A 215 19.61 1.90 4.80
C ARG A 215 18.77 0.67 5.14
N ILE A 216 18.78 -0.33 4.27
CA ILE A 216 18.25 -1.66 4.60
C ILE A 216 19.31 -2.37 5.45
N ILE A 217 18.90 -2.74 6.67
CA ILE A 217 19.77 -3.43 7.63
C ILE A 217 19.46 -4.92 7.75
N SER A 218 18.29 -5.34 7.28
CA SER A 218 17.85 -6.73 7.29
C SER A 218 16.80 -6.96 6.20
N ASP A 219 16.87 -8.13 5.57
CA ASP A 219 15.89 -8.62 4.60
C ASP A 219 15.71 -10.12 4.88
N VAL A 220 14.62 -10.45 5.56
CA VAL A 220 14.30 -11.81 5.97
C VAL A 220 13.22 -12.35 5.05
N PRO A 221 13.48 -13.39 4.26
CA PRO A 221 12.49 -13.97 3.36
C PRO A 221 11.31 -14.55 4.13
N ALA A 222 10.18 -14.74 3.45
CA ALA A 222 9.02 -15.44 4.00
C ALA A 222 9.42 -16.87 4.42
N ASP A 223 8.98 -17.30 5.60
CA ASP A 223 9.09 -18.69 5.98
C ASP A 223 8.20 -19.52 5.03
N LYS A 224 8.80 -20.46 4.31
CA LYS A 224 8.00 -21.41 3.52
C LYS A 224 7.13 -22.19 4.51
N LYS A 225 5.82 -21.91 4.53
CA LYS A 225 4.87 -22.84 5.14
C LYS A 225 5.12 -24.18 4.44
N GLU A 226 5.68 -25.18 5.15
CA GLU A 226 5.62 -26.55 4.67
C GLU A 226 4.13 -26.86 4.49
N VAL A 227 3.73 -26.97 3.24
CA VAL A 227 2.40 -27.50 2.91
C VAL A 227 2.46 -28.94 3.35
N LEU A 228 1.98 -29.24 4.58
CA LEU A 228 1.67 -30.58 5.02
C LEU A 228 0.58 -31.09 4.08
N VAL A 229 1.00 -31.89 3.11
CA VAL A 229 0.15 -32.67 2.21
C VAL A 229 -0.49 -33.80 3.00
#